data_d2f43be8075b9b7a2899ae131d7409a2
#
_entry.id   d2f43be8075b9b7a2899ae131d7409a2
#
_cell.length_a   1.000
_cell.length_b   1.000
_cell.length_c   1.000
_cell.angle_alpha   90.00
_cell.angle_beta   90.00
_cell.angle_gamma   90.00
#
_symmetry.space_group_name_H-M   'P 1'
#
loop_
_entity.id
_entity.type
_entity.pdbx_description
1 polymer ?
#
loop_
_entity_poly.entity_id
_entity_poly.type
_entity_poly.pdbx_seq_one_letter_code
_entity_poly.pdbx_strand_id
1 'polypeptide(L)'
;MDTLTRAHIWATLSDIDVAPFCTETEVLGDQVLTYLPWMKAHEIMMGTFPEYHWEFTEDPEGRECHYFNDGSAEVRCRMTIGGQTNITYLPVHRSGKAIDSPSATDINTAKQRCRVKAMGEFGLGYTMWLSSQVRDIEESVSNTEQSTPSETNDADSELQKVIEIWDFLKFGEAKTLSEATKLNDKFKRGLTNRGLTDTTGNWEKLCKDKGWRASK
;
A
#
# COMPACT_ATOMS: atom_id res chain seq x y z
N MET A 1 10.79 -37.61 6.64
CA MET A 1 11.17 -36.37 5.97
C MET A 1 11.84 -35.50 7.01
N ASP A 2 13.05 -35.07 6.76
CA ASP A 2 13.72 -34.14 7.68
C ASP A 2 13.00 -32.80 7.67
N THR A 3 12.61 -32.33 8.84
CA THR A 3 11.96 -31.02 9.00
C THR A 3 12.96 -29.94 8.70
N LEU A 4 12.68 -29.10 7.69
CA LEU A 4 13.53 -27.94 7.38
C LEU A 4 13.46 -26.91 8.50
N THR A 5 14.59 -26.28 8.81
CA THR A 5 14.58 -25.18 9.76
C THR A 5 13.95 -23.93 9.14
N ARG A 6 13.28 -23.10 9.95
CA ARG A 6 12.72 -21.82 9.49
C ARG A 6 13.79 -20.91 8.91
N ALA A 7 15.00 -20.92 9.48
CA ALA A 7 16.14 -20.14 8.98
C ALA A 7 16.55 -20.57 7.57
N HIS A 8 16.55 -21.87 7.26
CA HIS A 8 16.86 -22.37 5.91
C HIS A 8 15.79 -21.95 4.89
N ILE A 9 14.51 -22.09 5.25
CA ILE A 9 13.39 -21.66 4.39
C ILE A 9 13.48 -20.16 4.11
N TRP A 10 13.70 -19.37 5.15
CA TRP A 10 13.87 -17.93 5.02
C TRP A 10 15.04 -17.56 4.11
N ALA A 11 16.23 -18.10 4.37
CA ALA A 11 17.42 -17.82 3.54
C ALA A 11 17.19 -18.15 2.07
N THR A 12 16.54 -19.29 1.79
CA THR A 12 16.24 -19.73 0.42
C THR A 12 15.26 -18.79 -0.28
N LEU A 13 14.15 -18.42 0.38
CA LEU A 13 13.09 -17.61 -0.24
C LEU A 13 13.45 -16.12 -0.30
N SER A 14 14.17 -15.60 0.68
CA SER A 14 14.59 -14.19 0.71
C SER A 14 15.69 -13.86 -0.29
N ASP A 15 16.42 -14.84 -0.78
CA ASP A 15 17.46 -14.69 -1.82
C ASP A 15 16.86 -14.61 -3.24
N ILE A 16 15.58 -14.94 -3.40
CA ILE A 16 14.91 -14.90 -4.70
C ILE A 16 14.54 -13.46 -5.04
N ASP A 17 15.15 -12.91 -6.12
CA ASP A 17 14.75 -11.62 -6.65
C ASP A 17 13.39 -11.71 -7.35
N VAL A 18 12.36 -11.15 -6.72
CA VAL A 18 10.99 -11.11 -7.27
C VAL A 18 10.70 -9.85 -8.09
N ALA A 19 11.57 -8.83 -8.05
CA ALA A 19 11.34 -7.55 -8.72
C ALA A 19 11.04 -7.67 -10.22
N PRO A 20 11.72 -8.55 -11.00
CA PRO A 20 11.42 -8.73 -12.42
C PRO A 20 10.02 -9.28 -12.74
N PHE A 21 9.34 -9.84 -11.73
CA PHE A 21 8.03 -10.48 -11.89
C PHE A 21 6.89 -9.63 -11.33
N CYS A 22 7.23 -8.53 -10.69
CA CYS A 22 6.25 -7.64 -10.08
C CYS A 22 5.56 -6.78 -11.13
N THR A 23 4.29 -6.46 -10.88
CA THR A 23 3.50 -5.52 -11.66
C THR A 23 3.20 -4.28 -10.84
N GLU A 24 3.26 -3.13 -11.47
CA GLU A 24 2.87 -1.85 -10.89
C GLU A 24 1.40 -1.59 -11.21
N THR A 25 0.64 -1.18 -10.21
CA THR A 25 -0.76 -0.81 -10.38
C THR A 25 -0.97 0.56 -9.76
N GLU A 26 -1.52 1.51 -10.52
CA GLU A 26 -1.94 2.80 -9.96
C GLU A 26 -3.10 2.59 -8.97
N VAL A 27 -2.91 3.07 -7.75
CA VAL A 27 -3.97 3.05 -6.73
C VAL A 27 -4.13 4.45 -6.20
N LEU A 28 -5.32 5.02 -6.44
CA LEU A 28 -5.82 6.29 -5.87
C LEU A 28 -4.78 7.43 -5.79
N GLY A 29 -4.77 8.27 -6.80
CA GLY A 29 -3.87 9.39 -6.90
C GLY A 29 -2.52 8.95 -7.47
N ASP A 30 -1.41 9.31 -6.87
CA ASP A 30 -0.08 9.07 -7.43
C ASP A 30 0.69 7.92 -6.73
N GLN A 31 0.00 7.07 -5.95
CA GLN A 31 0.66 5.93 -5.31
C GLN A 31 0.68 4.72 -6.24
N VAL A 32 1.89 4.33 -6.64
CA VAL A 32 2.13 3.08 -7.37
C VAL A 32 2.35 1.97 -6.34
N LEU A 33 1.46 0.98 -6.34
CA LEU A 33 1.65 -0.24 -5.56
C LEU A 33 2.27 -1.31 -6.45
N THR A 34 3.31 -1.93 -5.95
CA THR A 34 3.99 -3.03 -6.62
C THR A 34 3.44 -4.36 -6.09
N TYR A 35 2.99 -5.22 -6.98
CA TYR A 35 2.44 -6.53 -6.64
C TYR A 35 3.24 -7.65 -7.28
N LEU A 36 3.52 -8.68 -6.49
CA LEU A 36 3.89 -9.98 -7.03
C LEU A 36 2.59 -10.74 -7.37
N PRO A 37 2.30 -11.04 -8.66
CA PRO A 37 1.12 -11.78 -9.04
C PRO A 37 1.07 -13.14 -8.33
N TRP A 38 -0.09 -13.50 -7.76
CA TRP A 38 -0.22 -14.71 -6.94
C TRP A 38 0.14 -16.00 -7.67
N MET A 39 -0.14 -16.08 -9.00
CA MET A 39 0.27 -17.22 -9.81
C MET A 39 1.78 -17.32 -9.97
N LYS A 40 2.46 -16.16 -10.10
CA LYS A 40 3.93 -16.14 -10.18
C LYS A 40 4.56 -16.50 -8.86
N ALA A 41 4.01 -16.01 -7.76
CA ALA A 41 4.41 -16.43 -6.42
C ALA A 41 4.23 -17.95 -6.23
N HIS A 42 3.10 -18.50 -6.70
CA HIS A 42 2.85 -19.93 -6.68
C HIS A 42 3.86 -20.73 -7.52
N GLU A 43 4.15 -20.29 -8.74
CA GLU A 43 5.15 -20.90 -9.62
C GLU A 43 6.53 -20.96 -8.95
N ILE A 44 6.96 -19.86 -8.32
CA ILE A 44 8.24 -19.80 -7.58
C ILE A 44 8.22 -20.82 -6.42
N MET A 45 7.13 -20.83 -5.64
CA MET A 45 6.99 -21.77 -4.52
C MET A 45 7.04 -23.22 -4.98
N MET A 46 6.34 -23.58 -6.07
CA MET A 46 6.36 -24.92 -6.66
C MET A 46 7.74 -25.32 -7.17
N GLY A 47 8.51 -24.36 -7.66
CA GLY A 47 9.90 -24.60 -8.08
C GLY A 47 10.88 -24.79 -6.92
N THR A 48 10.61 -24.15 -5.77
CA THR A 48 11.53 -24.13 -4.62
C THR A 48 11.16 -25.13 -3.53
N PHE A 49 9.90 -25.18 -3.16
CA PHE A 49 9.32 -26.05 -2.14
C PHE A 49 8.02 -26.70 -2.64
N PRO A 50 8.06 -27.67 -3.56
CA PRO A 50 6.86 -28.22 -4.22
C PRO A 50 5.86 -28.86 -3.25
N GLU A 51 6.31 -29.31 -2.09
CA GLU A 51 5.47 -29.89 -1.03
C GLU A 51 4.89 -28.84 -0.07
N TYR A 52 5.01 -27.51 -0.40
CA TYR A 52 4.38 -26.51 0.43
C TYR A 52 2.86 -26.62 0.36
N HIS A 53 2.22 -26.38 1.49
CA HIS A 53 0.77 -26.44 1.61
C HIS A 53 0.21 -25.13 2.16
N TRP A 54 -0.99 -24.77 1.73
CA TRP A 54 -1.71 -23.63 2.26
C TRP A 54 -3.22 -23.88 2.25
N GLU A 55 -3.91 -23.27 3.21
CA GLU A 55 -5.36 -23.27 3.32
C GLU A 55 -5.85 -21.95 3.91
N PHE A 56 -7.09 -21.57 3.62
CA PHE A 56 -7.75 -20.51 4.38
C PHE A 56 -8.48 -21.14 5.56
N THR A 57 -8.30 -20.54 6.76
CA THR A 57 -8.97 -21.07 7.94
C THR A 57 -10.43 -20.65 7.95
N GLU A 58 -11.29 -21.59 8.32
CA GLU A 58 -12.73 -21.34 8.43
C GLU A 58 -13.07 -20.65 9.75
N ASP A 59 -14.14 -19.84 9.75
CA ASP A 59 -14.78 -19.33 10.94
C ASP A 59 -15.70 -20.41 11.56
N PRO A 60 -16.36 -20.14 12.72
CA PRO A 60 -17.25 -21.11 13.35
C PRO A 60 -18.45 -21.56 12.48
N GLU A 61 -18.83 -20.77 11.47
CA GLU A 61 -19.90 -21.09 10.52
C GLU A 61 -19.38 -21.79 9.24
N GLY A 62 -18.09 -22.14 9.17
CA GLY A 62 -17.49 -22.84 8.04
C GLY A 62 -17.19 -21.93 6.83
N ARG A 63 -17.05 -20.60 7.04
CA ARG A 63 -16.70 -19.66 6.00
C ARG A 63 -15.19 -19.38 6.03
N GLU A 64 -14.53 -19.36 4.91
CA GLU A 64 -13.11 -18.99 4.78
C GLU A 64 -12.83 -17.47 4.89
N CYS A 65 -13.75 -16.74 5.55
CA CYS A 65 -13.64 -15.32 5.84
C CYS A 65 -14.29 -15.05 7.20
N HIS A 66 -13.54 -14.42 8.09
CA HIS A 66 -13.95 -14.17 9.47
C HIS A 66 -14.59 -12.78 9.54
N TYR A 67 -15.86 -12.70 9.94
CA TYR A 67 -16.63 -11.46 10.07
C TYR A 67 -16.60 -10.93 11.50
N PHE A 68 -16.52 -9.61 11.64
CA PHE A 68 -16.55 -8.90 12.91
C PHE A 68 -17.90 -8.21 13.11
N ASN A 69 -18.18 -7.80 14.35
CA ASN A 69 -19.46 -7.17 14.72
C ASN A 69 -19.67 -5.80 14.08
N ASP A 70 -18.62 -5.14 13.61
CA ASP A 70 -18.64 -3.86 12.90
C ASP A 70 -18.91 -4.00 11.39
N GLY A 71 -19.19 -5.22 10.92
CA GLY A 71 -19.40 -5.51 9.49
C GLY A 71 -18.13 -5.72 8.69
N SER A 72 -16.97 -5.45 9.27
CA SER A 72 -15.69 -5.74 8.61
C SER A 72 -15.37 -7.23 8.58
N ALA A 73 -14.38 -7.63 7.79
CA ALA A 73 -13.95 -9.02 7.70
C ALA A 73 -12.45 -9.15 7.50
N GLU A 74 -11.91 -10.29 7.86
CA GLU A 74 -10.52 -10.66 7.55
C GLU A 74 -10.43 -12.08 6.99
N VAL A 75 -9.42 -12.33 6.18
CA VAL A 75 -9.03 -13.67 5.72
C VAL A 75 -7.78 -14.12 6.48
N ARG A 76 -7.68 -15.41 6.73
CA ARG A 76 -6.57 -16.03 7.44
C ARG A 76 -6.01 -17.16 6.61
N CYS A 77 -4.74 -17.06 6.24
CA CYS A 77 -4.03 -18.08 5.47
C CYS A 77 -3.09 -18.86 6.39
N ARG A 78 -3.31 -20.16 6.53
CA ARG A 78 -2.36 -21.08 7.16
C ARG A 78 -1.45 -21.64 6.06
N MET A 79 -0.15 -21.46 6.21
CA MET A 79 0.86 -21.95 5.28
C MET A 79 1.87 -22.83 5.99
N THR A 80 2.23 -23.94 5.35
CA THR A 80 3.22 -24.89 5.85
C THR A 80 4.29 -25.15 4.80
N ILE A 81 5.55 -24.97 5.16
CA ILE A 81 6.72 -25.24 4.31
C ILE A 81 7.71 -26.07 5.13
N GLY A 82 8.11 -27.24 4.64
CA GLY A 82 9.09 -28.10 5.29
C GLY A 82 8.75 -28.43 6.75
N GLY A 83 7.47 -28.55 7.09
CA GLY A 83 6.97 -28.80 8.43
C GLY A 83 6.86 -27.58 9.34
N GLN A 84 7.28 -26.39 8.88
CA GLN A 84 7.09 -25.12 9.59
C GLN A 84 5.75 -24.49 9.19
N THR A 85 4.91 -24.14 10.16
CA THR A 85 3.59 -23.56 9.91
C THR A 85 3.50 -22.13 10.44
N ASN A 86 2.83 -21.26 9.69
CA ASN A 86 2.45 -19.89 10.11
C ASN A 86 0.99 -19.61 9.74
N ILE A 87 0.35 -18.68 10.45
CA ILE A 87 -0.98 -18.15 10.12
C ILE A 87 -0.84 -16.65 9.90
N THR A 88 -1.18 -16.23 8.70
CA THR A 88 -1.13 -14.83 8.26
C THR A 88 -2.54 -14.27 8.20
N TYR A 89 -2.70 -13.05 8.64
CA TYR A 89 -3.97 -12.32 8.70
C TYR A 89 -3.96 -11.17 7.70
N LEU A 90 -5.10 -10.96 7.03
CA LEU A 90 -5.29 -9.81 6.16
C LEU A 90 -6.74 -9.32 6.25
N PRO A 91 -6.98 -8.07 6.71
CA PRO A 91 -8.30 -7.44 6.63
C PRO A 91 -8.78 -7.34 5.18
N VAL A 92 -10.08 -7.52 4.96
CA VAL A 92 -10.70 -7.23 3.67
C VAL A 92 -10.84 -5.72 3.55
N HIS A 93 -10.01 -5.11 2.71
CA HIS A 93 -9.91 -3.65 2.62
C HIS A 93 -9.80 -3.17 1.17
N ARG A 94 -10.16 -1.90 0.95
CA ARG A 94 -9.94 -1.16 -0.30
C ARG A 94 -9.22 0.13 0.06
N SER A 95 -8.06 0.37 -0.59
CA SER A 95 -7.23 1.57 -0.34
C SER A 95 -6.93 1.81 1.16
N GLY A 96 -6.47 0.76 1.86
CA GLY A 96 -6.13 0.83 3.29
C GLY A 96 -7.30 0.86 4.26
N LYS A 97 -8.54 1.04 3.79
CA LYS A 97 -9.74 1.11 4.66
C LYS A 97 -10.51 -0.20 4.63
N ALA A 98 -10.88 -0.72 5.81
CA ALA A 98 -11.75 -1.88 5.92
C ALA A 98 -13.06 -1.65 5.15
N ILE A 99 -13.58 -2.71 4.52
CA ILE A 99 -14.83 -2.67 3.79
C ILE A 99 -15.92 -3.22 4.71
N ASP A 100 -16.99 -2.45 4.89
CA ASP A 100 -18.20 -2.95 5.51
C ASP A 100 -18.95 -3.87 4.55
N SER A 101 -19.34 -5.06 5.04
CA SER A 101 -20.07 -6.07 4.27
C SER A 101 -19.40 -6.42 2.92
N PRO A 102 -18.16 -6.91 2.92
CA PRO A 102 -17.39 -7.12 1.69
C PRO A 102 -18.07 -8.14 0.76
N SER A 103 -18.01 -7.85 -0.53
CA SER A 103 -18.50 -8.76 -1.57
C SER A 103 -17.60 -9.99 -1.75
N ALA A 104 -18.10 -11.03 -2.42
CA ALA A 104 -17.32 -12.19 -2.78
C ALA A 104 -16.05 -11.85 -3.59
N THR A 105 -16.10 -10.80 -4.41
CA THR A 105 -14.93 -10.31 -5.18
C THR A 105 -13.89 -9.68 -4.25
N ASP A 106 -14.32 -8.88 -3.26
CA ASP A 106 -13.41 -8.28 -2.27
C ASP A 106 -12.73 -9.37 -1.44
N ILE A 107 -13.49 -10.37 -0.99
CA ILE A 107 -12.97 -11.52 -0.24
C ILE A 107 -11.97 -12.32 -1.08
N ASN A 108 -12.29 -12.63 -2.34
CA ASN A 108 -11.37 -13.35 -3.23
C ASN A 108 -10.06 -12.56 -3.45
N THR A 109 -10.14 -11.26 -3.65
CA THR A 109 -8.97 -10.39 -3.76
C THR A 109 -8.13 -10.43 -2.48
N ALA A 110 -8.76 -10.31 -1.32
CA ALA A 110 -8.08 -10.41 -0.02
C ALA A 110 -7.42 -11.78 0.19
N LYS A 111 -8.08 -12.89 -0.20
CA LYS A 111 -7.51 -14.25 -0.15
C LYS A 111 -6.21 -14.34 -0.94
N GLN A 112 -6.18 -13.89 -2.19
CA GLN A 112 -4.97 -13.96 -3.02
C GLN A 112 -3.83 -13.11 -2.43
N ARG A 113 -4.13 -11.94 -1.93
CA ARG A 113 -3.14 -11.08 -1.25
C ARG A 113 -2.64 -11.68 0.06
N CYS A 114 -3.54 -12.24 0.88
CA CYS A 114 -3.19 -12.91 2.14
C CYS A 114 -2.24 -14.09 1.89
N ARG A 115 -2.49 -14.88 0.85
CA ARG A 115 -1.63 -16.00 0.46
C ARG A 115 -0.22 -15.54 0.06
N VAL A 116 -0.09 -14.47 -0.75
CA VAL A 116 1.22 -13.92 -1.11
C VAL A 116 1.91 -13.30 0.12
N LYS A 117 1.17 -12.64 1.02
CA LYS A 117 1.71 -12.16 2.30
C LYS A 117 2.24 -13.32 3.15
N ALA A 118 1.54 -14.45 3.21
CA ALA A 118 1.99 -15.63 3.91
C ALA A 118 3.32 -16.18 3.35
N MET A 119 3.51 -16.15 2.03
CA MET A 119 4.80 -16.49 1.40
C MET A 119 5.90 -15.48 1.79
N GLY A 120 5.55 -14.19 1.88
CA GLY A 120 6.45 -13.13 2.35
C GLY A 120 6.92 -13.33 3.79
N GLU A 121 6.06 -13.84 4.67
CA GLU A 121 6.43 -14.18 6.06
C GLU A 121 7.40 -15.37 6.17
N PHE A 122 7.54 -16.15 5.11
CA PHE A 122 8.59 -17.17 4.94
C PHE A 122 9.81 -16.66 4.16
N GLY A 123 9.78 -15.42 3.65
CA GLY A 123 10.91 -14.75 3.00
C GLY A 123 10.66 -14.32 1.55
N LEU A 124 9.72 -14.94 0.81
CA LEU A 124 9.52 -14.64 -0.61
C LEU A 124 9.03 -13.20 -0.83
N GLY A 125 9.88 -12.37 -1.44
CA GLY A 125 9.54 -10.98 -1.72
C GLY A 125 9.23 -10.14 -0.46
N TYR A 126 9.79 -10.47 0.68
CA TYR A 126 9.52 -9.81 1.97
C TYR A 126 9.77 -8.30 1.94
N THR A 127 10.73 -7.85 1.13
CA THR A 127 11.07 -6.42 0.98
C THR A 127 9.91 -5.57 0.48
N MET A 128 8.99 -6.17 -0.30
CA MET A 128 7.78 -5.48 -0.77
C MET A 128 6.83 -5.11 0.39
N TRP A 129 6.82 -5.93 1.43
CA TRP A 129 5.98 -5.72 2.61
C TRP A 129 6.58 -4.74 3.62
N LEU A 130 7.91 -4.62 3.66
CA LEU A 130 8.58 -3.64 4.54
C LEU A 130 8.15 -2.21 4.19
N SER A 131 8.10 -1.87 2.91
CA SER A 131 7.71 -0.54 2.47
C SER A 131 6.22 -0.24 2.71
N SER A 132 5.35 -1.26 2.69
CA SER A 132 3.92 -1.07 3.01
C SER A 132 3.68 -0.91 4.52
N GLN A 133 4.39 -1.67 5.35
CA GLN A 133 4.25 -1.57 6.82
C GLN A 133 4.75 -0.23 7.37
N VAL A 134 5.80 0.34 6.82
CA VAL A 134 6.26 1.68 7.19
C VAL A 134 5.18 2.71 6.93
N ARG A 135 4.47 2.61 5.80
CA ARG A 135 3.34 3.50 5.47
C ARG A 135 2.14 3.32 6.39
N ASP A 136 1.79 2.07 6.74
CA ASP A 136 0.69 1.77 7.66
C ASP A 136 0.98 2.31 9.08
N ILE A 137 2.26 2.35 9.50
CA ILE A 137 2.69 2.95 10.76
C ILE A 137 2.59 4.48 10.70
N GLU A 138 3.03 5.10 9.61
CA GLU A 138 2.93 6.55 9.41
C GLU A 138 1.47 7.01 9.38
N GLU A 139 0.58 6.29 8.69
CA GLU A 139 -0.88 6.56 8.71
C GLU A 139 -1.50 6.32 10.11
N SER A 140 -1.07 5.30 10.84
CA SER A 140 -1.60 5.03 12.18
C SER A 140 -1.10 6.04 13.22
N VAL A 141 0.13 6.54 13.11
CA VAL A 141 0.67 7.60 13.96
C VAL A 141 -0.05 8.92 13.70
N SER A 142 -0.31 9.27 12.44
CA SER A 142 -1.07 10.47 12.10
C SER A 142 -2.54 10.41 12.56
N ASN A 143 -3.14 9.21 12.63
CA ASN A 143 -4.50 9.03 13.16
C ASN A 143 -4.57 8.94 14.69
N THR A 144 -3.46 8.64 15.39
CA THR A 144 -3.43 8.54 16.87
C THR A 144 -3.19 9.90 17.51
N GLU A 145 -2.62 10.87 16.80
CA GLU A 145 -2.48 12.25 17.29
C GLU A 145 -3.79 13.06 17.24
N GLN A 146 -4.88 12.51 16.68
CA GLN A 146 -6.19 13.17 16.61
C GLN A 146 -7.15 12.87 17.78
N SER A 147 -6.68 12.33 18.90
CA SER A 147 -7.51 12.11 20.09
C SER A 147 -7.02 12.87 21.31
N THR A 148 -6.79 14.17 21.19
CA THR A 148 -6.90 15.14 22.30
C THR A 148 -7.41 16.47 21.76
N PRO A 149 -8.48 17.06 22.30
CA PRO A 149 -8.95 18.36 21.86
C PRO A 149 -8.07 19.45 22.43
N SER A 150 -7.21 19.98 21.58
CA SER A 150 -6.51 21.24 21.83
C SER A 150 -6.74 22.12 20.61
N GLU A 151 -7.62 23.09 20.79
CA GLU A 151 -7.84 24.20 19.84
C GLU A 151 -6.52 24.96 19.66
N THR A 152 -5.82 24.72 18.54
CA THR A 152 -4.97 25.74 17.88
C THR A 152 -4.48 25.20 16.53
N ASN A 153 -4.81 25.93 15.45
CA ASN A 153 -4.18 25.96 14.12
C ASN A 153 -4.54 24.89 13.07
N ASP A 154 -5.82 24.82 12.68
CA ASP A 154 -6.23 24.14 11.44
C ASP A 154 -5.56 24.78 10.18
N ALA A 155 -5.34 26.08 10.18
CA ALA A 155 -4.75 26.79 9.04
C ALA A 155 -3.29 26.42 8.75
N ASP A 156 -2.48 26.19 9.77
CA ASP A 156 -1.06 25.83 9.62
C ASP A 156 -0.91 24.36 9.13
N SER A 157 -1.80 23.47 9.55
CA SER A 157 -1.83 22.08 9.09
C SER A 157 -2.27 21.96 7.62
N GLU A 158 -3.24 22.76 7.19
CA GLU A 158 -3.66 22.81 5.78
C GLU A 158 -2.58 23.41 4.90
N LEU A 159 -1.93 24.48 5.35
CA LEU A 159 -0.82 25.09 4.64
C LEU A 159 0.35 24.12 4.44
N GLN A 160 0.68 23.34 5.45
CA GLN A 160 1.74 22.35 5.37
C GLN A 160 1.42 21.25 4.33
N LYS A 161 0.20 20.76 4.29
CA LYS A 161 -0.26 19.79 3.28
C LYS A 161 -0.20 20.35 1.85
N VAL A 162 -0.51 21.62 1.67
CA VAL A 162 -0.40 22.32 0.37
C VAL A 162 1.06 22.41 -0.08
N ILE A 163 1.97 22.74 0.85
CA ILE A 163 3.42 22.80 0.58
C ILE A 163 3.97 21.41 0.19
N GLU A 164 3.59 20.38 0.90
CA GLU A 164 4.02 19.00 0.61
C GLU A 164 3.62 18.53 -0.80
N ILE A 165 2.38 18.83 -1.23
CA ILE A 165 1.91 18.52 -2.59
C ILE A 165 2.71 19.32 -3.63
N TRP A 166 3.03 20.57 -3.35
CA TRP A 166 3.83 21.41 -4.23
C TRP A 166 5.24 20.87 -4.40
N ASP A 167 5.92 20.55 -3.30
CA ASP A 167 7.29 20.04 -3.28
C ASP A 167 7.38 18.66 -3.94
N PHE A 168 6.38 17.81 -3.72
CA PHE A 168 6.29 16.49 -4.37
C PHE A 168 6.27 16.57 -5.89
N LEU A 169 5.58 17.56 -6.47
CA LEU A 169 5.47 17.75 -7.91
C LEU A 169 6.74 18.32 -8.57
N LYS A 170 7.78 18.63 -7.78
CA LYS A 170 9.10 19.05 -8.26
C LYS A 170 9.06 20.15 -9.33
N PHE A 171 8.25 21.18 -9.13
CA PHE A 171 8.10 22.30 -10.06
C PHE A 171 9.43 22.96 -10.46
N GLY A 172 10.43 22.93 -9.57
CA GLY A 172 11.77 23.46 -9.86
C GLY A 172 12.47 22.79 -11.03
N GLU A 173 12.12 21.54 -11.35
CA GLU A 173 12.71 20.75 -12.46
C GLU A 173 12.07 21.09 -13.82
N ALA A 174 10.92 21.75 -13.88
CA ALA A 174 10.27 22.12 -15.13
C ALA A 174 11.13 23.12 -15.93
N LYS A 175 11.41 22.75 -17.17
CA LYS A 175 12.25 23.56 -18.09
C LYS A 175 11.43 24.50 -18.95
N THR A 176 10.14 24.22 -19.14
CA THR A 176 9.23 24.99 -19.99
C THR A 176 7.96 25.35 -19.26
N LEU A 177 7.30 26.45 -19.68
CA LEU A 177 6.00 26.84 -19.15
C LEU A 177 4.94 25.75 -19.38
N SER A 178 5.00 25.03 -20.49
CA SER A 178 4.05 23.94 -20.81
C SER A 178 4.16 22.79 -19.81
N GLU A 179 5.37 22.39 -19.44
CA GLU A 179 5.62 21.38 -18.41
C GLU A 179 5.11 21.85 -17.05
N ALA A 180 5.45 23.08 -16.66
CA ALA A 180 5.03 23.65 -15.39
C ALA A 180 3.49 23.80 -15.31
N THR A 181 2.81 24.15 -16.42
CA THR A 181 1.34 24.22 -16.46
C THR A 181 0.69 22.86 -16.24
N LYS A 182 1.24 21.78 -16.83
CA LYS A 182 0.74 20.43 -16.59
C LYS A 182 0.91 20.00 -15.12
N LEU A 183 2.02 20.39 -14.49
CA LEU A 183 2.22 20.15 -13.06
C LEU A 183 1.23 20.98 -12.22
N ASN A 184 0.96 22.23 -12.58
CA ASN A 184 -0.01 23.07 -11.89
C ASN A 184 -1.44 22.54 -12.00
N ASP A 185 -1.82 21.97 -13.16
CA ASP A 185 -3.11 21.30 -13.32
C ASP A 185 -3.22 20.04 -12.44
N LYS A 186 -2.12 19.29 -12.28
CA LYS A 186 -2.05 18.17 -11.34
C LYS A 186 -2.13 18.64 -9.89
N PHE A 187 -1.42 19.70 -9.55
CA PHE A 187 -1.45 20.33 -8.23
C PHE A 187 -2.86 20.75 -7.85
N LYS A 188 -3.54 21.54 -8.70
CA LYS A 188 -4.92 21.98 -8.47
C LYS A 188 -5.90 20.82 -8.29
N ARG A 189 -5.79 19.78 -9.13
CA ARG A 189 -6.60 18.55 -8.97
C ARG A 189 -6.30 17.84 -7.65
N GLY A 190 -5.03 17.74 -7.26
CA GLY A 190 -4.61 17.15 -5.99
C GLY A 190 -5.18 17.88 -4.78
N LEU A 191 -5.24 19.23 -4.83
CA LEU A 191 -5.87 20.05 -3.79
C LEU A 191 -7.38 19.86 -3.74
N THR A 192 -8.06 19.92 -4.89
CA THR A 192 -9.52 19.74 -4.99
C THR A 192 -9.96 18.39 -4.43
N ASN A 193 -9.23 17.32 -4.75
CA ASN A 193 -9.53 15.98 -4.25
C ASN A 193 -9.38 15.83 -2.73
N ARG A 194 -8.64 16.74 -2.08
CA ARG A 194 -8.41 16.75 -0.63
C ARG A 194 -9.18 17.87 0.10
N GLY A 195 -10.00 18.63 -0.62
CA GLY A 195 -10.74 19.77 -0.06
C GLY A 195 -9.84 20.93 0.38
N LEU A 196 -8.61 21.00 -0.14
CA LEU A 196 -7.63 22.04 0.19
C LEU A 196 -7.69 23.20 -0.80
N THR A 197 -7.27 24.39 -0.34
CA THR A 197 -7.17 25.60 -1.18
C THR A 197 -5.70 26.06 -1.22
N ASP A 198 -5.20 26.43 -2.40
CA ASP A 198 -3.85 26.99 -2.51
C ASP A 198 -3.82 28.42 -1.95
N THR A 199 -3.19 28.55 -0.80
CA THR A 199 -2.93 29.84 -0.13
C THR A 199 -1.47 30.24 -0.20
N THR A 200 -0.61 29.45 -0.86
CA THR A 200 0.85 29.66 -0.85
C THR A 200 1.35 30.69 -1.84
N GLY A 201 0.63 30.92 -2.94
CA GLY A 201 1.10 31.75 -4.05
C GLY A 201 2.36 31.23 -4.74
N ASN A 202 2.70 29.96 -4.54
CA ASN A 202 3.91 29.33 -5.08
C ASN A 202 3.92 29.33 -6.62
N TRP A 203 2.76 29.20 -7.27
CA TRP A 203 2.66 29.22 -8.73
C TRP A 203 3.06 30.59 -9.32
N GLU A 204 2.53 31.68 -8.77
CA GLU A 204 2.84 33.04 -9.19
C GLU A 204 4.31 33.36 -8.96
N LYS A 205 4.86 32.91 -7.82
CA LYS A 205 6.27 33.07 -7.49
C LYS A 205 7.16 32.35 -8.50
N LEU A 206 6.85 31.08 -8.79
CA LEU A 206 7.59 30.28 -9.77
C LEU A 206 7.57 30.93 -11.16
N CYS A 207 6.41 31.37 -11.64
CA CYS A 207 6.28 32.03 -12.92
C CYS A 207 7.11 33.32 -12.98
N LYS A 208 7.13 34.11 -11.91
CA LYS A 208 7.94 35.31 -11.79
C LYS A 208 9.44 35.00 -11.84
N ASP A 209 9.89 34.00 -11.07
CA ASP A 209 11.30 33.63 -10.97
C ASP A 209 11.83 33.03 -12.30
N LYS A 210 10.99 32.35 -13.05
CA LYS A 210 11.32 31.77 -14.37
C LYS A 210 11.09 32.77 -15.54
N GLY A 211 10.53 33.95 -15.27
CA GLY A 211 10.19 34.94 -16.31
C GLY A 211 9.03 34.52 -17.21
N TRP A 212 8.17 33.62 -16.76
CA TRP A 212 7.00 33.16 -17.51
C TRP A 212 5.79 34.07 -17.26
N ARG A 213 4.99 34.30 -18.30
CA ARG A 213 3.70 35.01 -18.13
C ARG A 213 2.64 33.98 -17.74
N ALA A 214 2.18 34.04 -16.50
CA ALA A 214 1.03 33.26 -16.08
C ALA A 214 -0.19 33.67 -16.94
N SER A 215 -0.80 32.72 -17.63
CA SER A 215 -2.13 32.93 -18.24
C SER A 215 -3.12 33.10 -17.10
N LYS A 216 -3.95 34.17 -17.20
CA LYS A 216 -5.04 34.44 -16.24
C LYS A 216 -6.11 33.37 -16.31
#